data_5036eafdcdd6511f6b87ef6315d8df26
#
_entry.id   5036eafdcdd6511f6b87ef6315d8df26
#
_cell.length_a   1.000
_cell.length_b   1.000
_cell.length_c   1.000
_cell.angle_alpha   90.00
_cell.angle_beta   90.00
_cell.angle_gamma   90.00
#
_symmetry.space_group_name_H-M   'P 1'
#
loop_
_entity.id
_entity.type
_entity.pdbx_description
1 polymer ?
#
loop_
_entity_poly.entity_id
_entity_poly.type
_entity_poly.pdbx_seq_one_letter_code
_entity_poly.pdbx_strand_id
1 'polypeptide(L)'
;MLSAWKVCCAGVPQRLVFAVMGFLAVVNAYIMRVCLSIALTQMVKPINGTNGTSLDNTCSAFPEDRIVEEKQSGTYEWTEGQQGTILSAFYWGYIITHLPGGLLAERFGGKYSLGLGILSTAVTTLLTPIAVEFGGATALIILRFLMGLGEGTTYPALNSMLAQWTPPEERSKLGSLVFAGALLGTVFGTSISGVILQDSSIGWAAVFYLFGFVGVLWFIAWTILCYNNPDEHPFISERELKYLHDRMSAHTHKKPPLVPWRHMFSSIPFWALVAAQIGHDWGFFTMVTDLPTYMNNVMKFSIKNNGYLSSLPYLCMWISSLISSWLADKMITSGFMSRTNVRKLGTTIASIGPGAFLVGASYAECDRTIVVVMFTIGMTLMGTFYPGMKVNGLDLSPNYSGSLMAVVNGMGALTGIITPYIVRAFTPNGLMTEWRLVFWVVFGVFVVTNIIFVLYASGEVQYWNDPEFIRRDKEERRRKHDIEKQEKAEKISL
;
A
#
# COMPACT_ATOMS: atom_id res chain seq x y z
N MET A 1 37.10 -2.22 12.89
CA MET A 1 35.89 -1.69 12.28
C MET A 1 34.83 -1.26 13.30
N LEU A 2 34.51 -2.07 14.31
CA LEU A 2 33.50 -1.74 15.34
C LEU A 2 33.84 -0.49 16.19
N SER A 3 35.14 -0.18 16.44
CA SER A 3 35.52 1.01 17.21
C SER A 3 35.37 2.33 16.44
N ALA A 4 35.58 2.31 15.13
CA ALA A 4 35.39 3.50 14.28
C ALA A 4 33.87 3.84 14.13
N TRP A 5 33.01 2.84 14.13
CA TRP A 5 31.57 3.03 14.09
C TRP A 5 30.99 3.64 15.38
N LYS A 6 31.58 3.28 16.56
CA LYS A 6 31.21 3.91 17.84
C LYS A 6 31.43 5.42 17.85
N VAL A 7 32.45 5.91 17.15
CA VAL A 7 32.79 7.35 17.10
C VAL A 7 31.93 8.09 16.07
N CYS A 8 31.57 7.47 14.94
CA CYS A 8 30.85 8.14 13.85
C CYS A 8 29.36 8.21 14.08
N CYS A 9 28.74 7.20 14.77
CA CYS A 9 27.29 7.11 14.97
C CYS A 9 26.82 7.54 16.38
N ALA A 10 27.73 7.85 17.31
CA ALA A 10 27.40 8.27 18.67
C ALA A 10 26.61 9.59 18.75
N GLY A 11 26.55 10.36 17.66
CA GLY A 11 25.79 11.62 17.57
C GLY A 11 24.40 11.51 16.95
N VAL A 12 24.05 10.38 16.30
CA VAL A 12 22.75 10.22 15.65
C VAL A 12 21.83 9.34 16.51
N PRO A 13 20.64 9.83 16.89
CA PRO A 13 19.69 9.01 17.63
C PRO A 13 19.31 7.73 16.86
N GLN A 14 19.43 6.57 17.54
CA GLN A 14 19.19 5.27 16.89
C GLN A 14 17.73 5.09 16.43
N ARG A 15 16.78 5.74 17.09
CA ARG A 15 15.39 5.81 16.64
C ARG A 15 15.24 6.47 15.27
N LEU A 16 16.10 7.44 14.92
CA LEU A 16 16.07 8.06 13.58
C LEU A 16 16.72 7.13 12.54
N VAL A 17 17.78 6.41 12.91
CA VAL A 17 18.38 5.37 12.05
C VAL A 17 17.33 4.31 11.73
N PHE A 18 16.59 3.84 12.75
CA PHE A 18 15.48 2.90 12.56
C PHE A 18 14.40 3.49 11.65
N ALA A 19 13.99 4.75 11.84
CA ALA A 19 12.97 5.37 11.00
C ALA A 19 13.41 5.50 9.53
N VAL A 20 14.66 5.88 9.28
CA VAL A 20 15.22 5.95 7.91
C VAL A 20 15.31 4.56 7.29
N MET A 21 15.81 3.57 8.03
CA MET A 21 15.87 2.19 7.52
C MET A 21 14.49 1.58 7.28
N GLY A 22 13.50 1.89 8.13
CA GLY A 22 12.11 1.51 7.92
C GLY A 22 11.48 2.20 6.71
N PHE A 23 11.75 3.49 6.52
CA PHE A 23 11.38 4.22 5.30
C PHE A 23 11.96 3.56 4.06
N LEU A 24 13.26 3.26 4.05
CA LEU A 24 13.93 2.58 2.94
C LEU A 24 13.41 1.15 2.73
N ALA A 25 12.97 0.44 3.78
CA ALA A 25 12.28 -0.85 3.64
C ALA A 25 11.03 -0.73 2.80
N VAL A 26 10.17 0.26 3.12
CA VAL A 26 8.93 0.49 2.39
C VAL A 26 9.21 0.97 0.97
N VAL A 27 10.20 1.84 0.77
CA VAL A 27 10.66 2.25 -0.58
C VAL A 27 11.06 1.04 -1.40
N ASN A 28 11.93 0.15 -0.87
CA ASN A 28 12.39 -1.04 -1.58
C ASN A 28 11.21 -2.00 -1.91
N ALA A 29 10.31 -2.24 -0.95
CA ALA A 29 9.14 -3.07 -1.16
C ALA A 29 8.31 -2.55 -2.36
N TYR A 30 7.99 -1.26 -2.37
CA TYR A 30 7.19 -0.67 -3.44
C TYR A 30 7.92 -0.60 -4.78
N ILE A 31 9.22 -0.29 -4.81
CA ILE A 31 10.00 -0.33 -6.04
C ILE A 31 9.93 -1.72 -6.69
N MET A 32 10.19 -2.78 -5.93
CA MET A 32 10.16 -4.16 -6.41
C MET A 32 8.74 -4.62 -6.79
N ARG A 33 7.70 -4.05 -6.17
CA ARG A 33 6.31 -4.35 -6.49
C ARG A 33 5.89 -3.72 -7.82
N VAL A 34 6.17 -2.42 -8.01
CA VAL A 34 5.63 -1.64 -9.14
C VAL A 34 6.46 -1.73 -10.41
N CYS A 35 7.74 -2.10 -10.33
CA CYS A 35 8.62 -2.19 -11.49
C CYS A 35 8.08 -3.12 -12.58
N LEU A 36 7.36 -4.19 -12.20
CA LEU A 36 6.76 -5.11 -13.16
C LEU A 36 5.68 -4.43 -14.02
N SER A 37 4.90 -3.49 -13.48
CA SER A 37 3.85 -2.80 -14.26
C SER A 37 4.43 -2.09 -15.48
N ILE A 38 5.60 -1.45 -15.33
CA ILE A 38 6.31 -0.82 -16.43
C ILE A 38 7.06 -1.89 -17.29
N ALA A 39 7.73 -2.86 -16.65
CA ALA A 39 8.46 -3.89 -17.39
C ALA A 39 7.53 -4.73 -18.29
N LEU A 40 6.30 -4.98 -17.84
CA LEU A 40 5.30 -5.74 -18.59
C LEU A 40 4.98 -5.10 -19.94
N THR A 41 5.01 -3.76 -20.05
CA THR A 41 4.79 -3.04 -21.32
C THR A 41 5.88 -3.31 -22.35
N GLN A 42 7.09 -3.71 -21.94
CA GLN A 42 8.17 -4.12 -22.82
C GLN A 42 8.24 -5.63 -23.02
N MET A 43 7.79 -6.41 -22.03
CA MET A 43 7.85 -7.88 -22.10
C MET A 43 6.82 -8.46 -23.05
N VAL A 44 5.62 -7.88 -23.12
CA VAL A 44 4.48 -8.41 -23.88
C VAL A 44 4.39 -7.75 -25.25
N LYS A 45 4.16 -8.60 -26.28
CA LYS A 45 3.88 -8.09 -27.64
C LYS A 45 2.59 -7.27 -27.64
N PRO A 46 2.57 -6.11 -28.32
CA PRO A 46 1.33 -5.37 -28.50
C PRO A 46 0.28 -6.25 -29.18
N ILE A 47 -0.95 -6.17 -28.69
CA ILE A 47 -2.07 -6.88 -29.30
C ILE A 47 -2.26 -6.31 -30.72
N ASN A 48 -1.97 -7.12 -31.74
CA ASN A 48 -2.31 -6.76 -33.11
C ASN A 48 -3.84 -6.72 -33.18
N GLY A 49 -4.40 -5.52 -33.12
CA GLY A 49 -5.83 -5.31 -33.35
C GLY A 49 -6.20 -5.97 -34.67
N THR A 50 -7.17 -6.88 -34.64
CA THR A 50 -7.77 -7.50 -35.81
C THR A 50 -7.99 -6.46 -36.89
N ASN A 51 -7.49 -6.77 -38.09
CA ASN A 51 -7.57 -5.99 -39.31
C ASN A 51 -8.69 -4.92 -39.35
N GLY A 52 -8.29 -3.68 -39.31
CA GLY A 52 -8.86 -2.52 -39.94
C GLY A 52 -10.37 -2.45 -40.17
N THR A 53 -11.12 -2.11 -39.17
CA THR A 53 -12.29 -1.27 -39.36
C THR A 53 -12.07 0.04 -38.61
N SER A 54 -12.13 1.14 -39.33
CA SER A 54 -11.72 2.51 -39.03
C SER A 54 -12.52 3.22 -37.92
N LEU A 55 -12.83 2.56 -36.83
CA LEU A 55 -13.61 3.10 -35.69
C LEU A 55 -12.83 3.07 -34.37
N ASP A 56 -11.56 2.71 -34.40
CA ASP A 56 -10.79 2.60 -33.18
C ASP A 56 -9.95 3.86 -32.94
N ASN A 57 -10.31 4.59 -31.90
CA ASN A 57 -9.72 5.85 -31.50
C ASN A 57 -8.45 5.67 -30.61
N THR A 58 -7.59 4.69 -30.89
CA THR A 58 -6.26 4.69 -30.28
C THR A 58 -5.43 5.82 -30.90
N CYS A 59 -4.64 6.47 -30.03
CA CYS A 59 -3.88 7.64 -30.47
C CYS A 59 -2.74 7.24 -31.40
N SER A 60 -2.42 8.10 -32.36
CA SER A 60 -1.26 7.91 -33.26
C SER A 60 0.04 8.03 -32.46
N ALA A 61 0.99 7.11 -32.66
CA ALA A 61 2.34 7.25 -32.11
C ALA A 61 3.01 8.51 -32.61
N PHE A 62 3.91 9.12 -31.83
CA PHE A 62 4.74 10.21 -32.33
C PHE A 62 5.66 9.74 -33.45
N PRO A 63 5.97 10.58 -34.46
CA PRO A 63 6.90 10.20 -35.53
C PRO A 63 8.27 9.74 -35.04
N GLU A 64 8.75 10.35 -33.93
CA GLU A 64 10.04 10.03 -33.31
C GLU A 64 9.98 8.70 -32.53
N ASP A 65 8.84 8.35 -31.96
CA ASP A 65 8.65 7.12 -31.20
C ASP A 65 8.40 5.89 -32.09
N ARG A 66 7.95 6.06 -33.35
CA ARG A 66 7.73 4.94 -34.30
C ARG A 66 8.98 4.13 -34.58
N ILE A 67 10.14 4.79 -34.69
CA ILE A 67 11.44 4.12 -34.95
C ILE A 67 11.86 3.28 -33.73
N VAL A 68 11.44 3.69 -32.53
CA VAL A 68 11.74 2.99 -31.28
C VAL A 68 10.77 1.82 -31.06
N GLU A 69 9.49 1.95 -31.44
CA GLU A 69 8.48 0.88 -31.35
C GLU A 69 8.82 -0.33 -32.24
N GLU A 70 9.33 -0.13 -33.45
CA GLU A 70 9.78 -1.25 -34.33
C GLU A 70 10.94 -2.05 -33.74
N LYS A 71 11.79 -1.43 -32.91
CA LYS A 71 12.90 -2.10 -32.17
C LYS A 71 12.52 -2.74 -30.87
N GLN A 72 11.36 -2.39 -30.31
CA GLN A 72 10.91 -2.83 -28.98
C GLN A 72 9.69 -3.75 -29.05
N SER A 73 9.60 -4.62 -30.04
CA SER A 73 8.58 -5.67 -30.06
C SER A 73 8.77 -6.57 -28.85
N GLY A 74 7.75 -6.67 -27.98
CA GLY A 74 7.78 -7.56 -26.82
C GLY A 74 8.12 -8.99 -27.19
N THR A 75 8.68 -9.72 -26.24
CA THR A 75 9.14 -11.10 -26.47
C THR A 75 8.03 -12.12 -26.27
N TYR A 76 7.08 -11.85 -25.38
CA TYR A 76 6.10 -12.81 -24.91
C TYR A 76 4.69 -12.52 -25.45
N GLU A 77 3.98 -13.58 -25.82
CA GLU A 77 2.59 -13.52 -26.29
C GLU A 77 1.63 -13.89 -25.13
N TRP A 78 1.54 -13.03 -24.13
CA TRP A 78 0.67 -13.26 -22.99
C TRP A 78 -0.70 -12.60 -23.19
N THR A 79 -1.74 -13.41 -23.00
CA THR A 79 -3.12 -12.92 -23.05
C THR A 79 -3.41 -11.92 -21.91
N GLU A 80 -4.42 -11.07 -22.10
CA GLU A 80 -4.86 -10.12 -21.05
C GLU A 80 -5.20 -10.84 -19.74
N GLY A 81 -5.84 -12.01 -19.81
CA GLY A 81 -6.11 -12.83 -18.64
C GLY A 81 -4.85 -13.31 -17.90
N GLN A 82 -3.80 -13.69 -18.63
CA GLN A 82 -2.52 -14.05 -18.04
C GLN A 82 -1.83 -12.86 -17.39
N GLN A 83 -1.84 -11.69 -18.03
CA GLN A 83 -1.29 -10.45 -17.45
C GLN A 83 -2.03 -10.06 -16.18
N GLY A 84 -3.36 -10.14 -16.14
CA GLY A 84 -4.17 -9.92 -14.93
C GLY A 84 -3.81 -10.89 -13.81
N THR A 85 -3.61 -12.17 -14.13
CA THR A 85 -3.21 -13.19 -13.16
C THR A 85 -1.81 -12.92 -12.60
N ILE A 86 -0.85 -12.53 -13.45
CA ILE A 86 0.52 -12.16 -13.04
C ILE A 86 0.49 -10.99 -12.04
N LEU A 87 -0.28 -9.94 -12.31
CA LEU A 87 -0.38 -8.77 -11.44
C LEU A 87 -1.10 -9.09 -10.12
N SER A 88 -2.15 -9.90 -10.17
CA SER A 88 -2.94 -10.29 -9.00
C SER A 88 -2.24 -11.29 -8.09
N ALA A 89 -1.38 -12.15 -8.63
CA ALA A 89 -0.73 -13.23 -7.89
C ALA A 89 0.04 -12.73 -6.66
N PHE A 90 0.64 -11.55 -6.75
CA PHE A 90 1.30 -10.90 -5.61
C PHE A 90 0.36 -10.69 -4.43
N TYR A 91 -0.84 -10.16 -4.68
CA TYR A 91 -1.79 -9.83 -3.62
C TYR A 91 -2.38 -11.07 -2.94
N TRP A 92 -2.49 -12.20 -3.65
CA TRP A 92 -2.85 -13.49 -3.03
C TRP A 92 -1.86 -13.88 -1.94
N GLY A 93 -0.56 -13.84 -2.24
CA GLY A 93 0.48 -14.11 -1.25
C GLY A 93 0.47 -13.10 -0.10
N TYR A 94 0.34 -11.82 -0.44
CA TYR A 94 0.34 -10.71 0.51
C TYR A 94 -0.74 -10.83 1.59
N ILE A 95 -1.96 -11.15 1.20
CA ILE A 95 -3.10 -11.27 2.13
C ILE A 95 -2.92 -12.47 3.07
N ILE A 96 -2.43 -13.60 2.56
CA ILE A 96 -2.23 -14.81 3.36
C ILE A 96 -1.28 -14.54 4.53
N THR A 97 -0.22 -13.79 4.33
CA THR A 97 0.80 -13.53 5.36
C THR A 97 0.57 -12.24 6.14
N HIS A 98 -0.37 -11.39 5.73
CA HIS A 98 -0.59 -10.09 6.38
C HIS A 98 -1.03 -10.22 7.85
N LEU A 99 -1.98 -11.11 8.15
CA LEU A 99 -2.43 -11.39 9.51
C LEU A 99 -1.41 -12.24 10.30
N PRO A 100 -0.92 -13.39 9.79
CA PRO A 100 0.11 -14.16 10.48
C PRO A 100 1.41 -13.39 10.69
N GLY A 101 1.75 -12.47 9.78
CA GLY A 101 2.95 -11.65 9.87
C GLY A 101 3.00 -10.76 11.11
N GLY A 102 1.85 -10.24 11.55
CA GLY A 102 1.73 -9.52 12.81
C GLY A 102 2.06 -10.40 14.02
N LEU A 103 1.51 -11.61 14.06
CA LEU A 103 1.78 -12.59 15.12
C LEU A 103 3.25 -13.04 15.12
N LEU A 104 3.85 -13.23 13.95
CA LEU A 104 5.27 -13.55 13.80
C LEU A 104 6.15 -12.42 14.31
N ALA A 105 5.82 -11.17 13.98
CA ALA A 105 6.55 -9.99 14.44
C ALA A 105 6.46 -9.81 15.96
N GLU A 106 5.32 -10.10 16.58
CA GLU A 106 5.14 -10.05 18.03
C GLU A 106 5.90 -11.18 18.75
N ARG A 107 5.95 -12.39 18.18
CA ARG A 107 6.54 -13.57 18.83
C ARG A 107 8.05 -13.67 18.61
N PHE A 108 8.54 -13.40 17.41
CA PHE A 108 9.93 -13.58 17.00
C PHE A 108 10.70 -12.25 16.83
N GLY A 109 10.01 -11.10 17.01
CA GLY A 109 10.54 -9.78 16.81
C GLY A 109 10.40 -9.26 15.38
N GLY A 110 10.14 -7.97 15.27
CA GLY A 110 9.91 -7.30 13.98
C GLY A 110 11.14 -7.26 13.08
N LYS A 111 12.37 -7.25 13.66
CA LYS A 111 13.64 -7.20 12.91
C LYS A 111 13.74 -8.31 11.87
N TYR A 112 13.56 -9.55 12.30
CA TYR A 112 13.69 -10.70 11.40
C TYR A 112 12.47 -10.85 10.50
N SER A 113 11.26 -10.60 11.01
CA SER A 113 10.04 -10.67 10.20
C SER A 113 10.08 -9.70 9.04
N LEU A 114 10.46 -8.44 9.26
CA LEU A 114 10.63 -7.43 8.22
C LEU A 114 11.83 -7.75 7.31
N GLY A 115 13.00 -8.04 7.91
CA GLY A 115 14.22 -8.27 7.15
C GLY A 115 14.10 -9.44 6.19
N LEU A 116 13.62 -10.59 6.65
CA LEU A 116 13.43 -11.78 5.82
C LEU A 116 12.31 -11.58 4.79
N GLY A 117 11.27 -10.82 5.13
CA GLY A 117 10.20 -10.46 4.19
C GLY A 117 10.75 -9.69 2.99
N ILE A 118 11.54 -8.63 3.24
CA ILE A 118 12.17 -7.83 2.16
C ILE A 118 13.24 -8.66 1.42
N LEU A 119 14.02 -9.48 2.12
CA LEU A 119 15.00 -10.36 1.47
C LEU A 119 14.32 -11.37 0.54
N SER A 120 13.23 -12.01 0.97
CA SER A 120 12.43 -12.91 0.14
C SER A 120 11.93 -12.20 -1.12
N THR A 121 11.41 -10.97 -0.97
CA THR A 121 10.99 -10.12 -2.09
C THR A 121 12.16 -9.80 -3.03
N ALA A 122 13.34 -9.47 -2.49
CA ALA A 122 14.53 -9.16 -3.29
C ALA A 122 15.05 -10.37 -4.05
N VAL A 123 15.11 -11.54 -3.41
CA VAL A 123 15.55 -12.79 -4.06
C VAL A 123 14.58 -13.21 -5.17
N THR A 124 13.27 -13.17 -4.92
CA THR A 124 12.28 -13.48 -5.95
C THR A 124 12.31 -12.49 -7.12
N THR A 125 12.61 -11.22 -6.83
CA THR A 125 12.83 -10.18 -7.87
C THR A 125 14.06 -10.52 -8.72
N LEU A 126 15.20 -10.88 -8.11
CA LEU A 126 16.42 -11.30 -8.83
C LEU A 126 16.20 -12.55 -9.69
N LEU A 127 15.38 -13.48 -9.21
CA LEU A 127 15.08 -14.72 -9.92
C LEU A 127 14.07 -14.52 -11.06
N THR A 128 13.35 -13.39 -11.10
CA THR A 128 12.30 -13.14 -12.08
C THR A 128 12.75 -13.32 -13.53
N PRO A 129 13.89 -12.74 -14.00
CA PRO A 129 14.32 -12.91 -15.38
C PRO A 129 14.57 -14.38 -15.75
N ILE A 130 15.29 -15.10 -14.90
CA ILE A 130 15.62 -16.50 -15.11
C ILE A 130 14.35 -17.36 -15.14
N ALA A 131 13.44 -17.15 -14.20
CA ALA A 131 12.20 -17.92 -14.12
C ALA A 131 11.28 -17.68 -15.32
N VAL A 132 11.22 -16.43 -15.82
CA VAL A 132 10.42 -16.10 -17.00
C VAL A 132 10.99 -16.74 -18.25
N GLU A 133 12.32 -16.81 -18.39
CA GLU A 133 12.99 -17.46 -19.51
C GLU A 133 12.68 -18.97 -19.58
N PHE A 134 12.71 -19.67 -18.45
CA PHE A 134 12.49 -21.12 -18.40
C PHE A 134 11.02 -21.54 -18.28
N GLY A 135 10.16 -20.75 -17.60
CA GLY A 135 8.80 -21.14 -17.28
C GLY A 135 7.71 -20.15 -17.67
N GLY A 136 8.09 -19.08 -18.39
CA GLY A 136 7.12 -18.10 -18.93
C GLY A 136 6.21 -17.48 -17.86
N ALA A 137 4.95 -17.27 -18.23
CA ALA A 137 3.94 -16.66 -17.35
C ALA A 137 3.70 -17.42 -16.05
N THR A 138 3.70 -18.78 -16.10
CA THR A 138 3.43 -19.61 -14.92
C THR A 138 4.50 -19.44 -13.85
N ALA A 139 5.78 -19.45 -14.24
CA ALA A 139 6.87 -19.23 -13.30
C ALA A 139 6.82 -17.81 -12.70
N LEU A 140 6.47 -16.81 -13.49
CA LEU A 140 6.29 -15.44 -13.01
C LEU A 140 5.14 -15.35 -11.99
N ILE A 141 4.01 -16.00 -12.24
CA ILE A 141 2.87 -16.06 -11.30
C ILE A 141 3.32 -16.65 -9.96
N ILE A 142 4.05 -17.78 -9.98
CA ILE A 142 4.55 -18.41 -8.74
C ILE A 142 5.50 -17.48 -8.00
N LEU A 143 6.45 -16.84 -8.70
CA LEU A 143 7.38 -15.90 -8.05
C LEU A 143 6.66 -14.69 -7.48
N ARG A 144 5.66 -14.13 -8.17
CA ARG A 144 4.84 -13.03 -7.66
C ARG A 144 4.08 -13.43 -6.41
N PHE A 145 3.54 -14.64 -6.37
CA PHE A 145 2.89 -15.16 -5.16
C PHE A 145 3.87 -15.30 -3.99
N LEU A 146 5.07 -15.87 -4.21
CA LEU A 146 6.11 -15.98 -3.18
C LEU A 146 6.60 -14.61 -2.70
N MET A 147 6.74 -13.65 -3.61
CA MET A 147 7.07 -12.26 -3.31
C MET A 147 6.01 -11.64 -2.39
N GLY A 148 4.72 -11.87 -2.68
CA GLY A 148 3.62 -11.42 -1.84
C GLY A 148 3.65 -12.03 -0.44
N LEU A 149 3.96 -13.33 -0.32
CA LEU A 149 4.12 -13.99 0.98
C LEU A 149 5.22 -13.32 1.84
N GLY A 150 6.34 -12.93 1.23
CA GLY A 150 7.41 -12.22 1.93
C GLY A 150 6.99 -10.81 2.36
N GLU A 151 6.41 -10.03 1.44
CA GLU A 151 6.09 -8.63 1.67
C GLU A 151 4.89 -8.40 2.60
N GLY A 152 3.97 -9.36 2.70
CA GLY A 152 2.79 -9.25 3.57
C GLY A 152 3.12 -9.04 5.05
N THR A 153 4.33 -9.43 5.50
CA THR A 153 4.78 -9.22 6.88
C THR A 153 5.30 -7.79 7.14
N THR A 154 5.57 -7.00 6.10
CA THR A 154 6.27 -5.71 6.18
C THR A 154 5.56 -4.70 7.07
N TYR A 155 4.30 -4.38 6.80
CA TYR A 155 3.54 -3.39 7.58
C TYR A 155 3.31 -3.81 9.03
N PRO A 156 2.88 -5.05 9.32
CA PRO A 156 2.74 -5.50 10.72
C PRO A 156 4.05 -5.44 11.50
N ALA A 157 5.16 -5.88 10.89
CA ALA A 157 6.47 -5.86 11.53
C ALA A 157 6.97 -4.43 11.81
N LEU A 158 6.80 -3.51 10.85
CA LEU A 158 7.13 -2.10 11.05
C LEU A 158 6.31 -1.45 12.15
N ASN A 159 5.01 -1.71 12.21
CA ASN A 159 4.16 -1.20 13.29
C ASN A 159 4.59 -1.71 14.66
N SER A 160 4.92 -3.01 14.77
CA SER A 160 5.42 -3.61 16.01
C SER A 160 6.73 -2.94 16.47
N MET A 161 7.67 -2.74 15.55
CA MET A 161 8.95 -2.10 15.86
C MET A 161 8.80 -0.60 16.16
N LEU A 162 7.97 0.12 15.41
CA LEU A 162 7.67 1.54 15.70
C LEU A 162 7.12 1.72 17.12
N ALA A 163 6.30 0.78 17.59
CA ALA A 163 5.78 0.82 18.95
C ALA A 163 6.87 0.69 20.00
N GLN A 164 8.00 0.02 19.71
CA GLN A 164 9.11 -0.20 20.64
C GLN A 164 10.20 0.87 20.55
N TRP A 165 10.38 1.49 19.36
CA TRP A 165 11.45 2.45 19.11
C TRP A 165 11.00 3.91 19.21
N THR A 166 9.68 4.16 19.27
CA THR A 166 9.16 5.52 19.13
C THR A 166 8.27 5.89 20.32
N PRO A 167 8.63 6.95 21.07
CA PRO A 167 7.77 7.50 22.11
C PRO A 167 6.41 7.91 21.54
N PRO A 168 5.32 7.84 22.34
CA PRO A 168 3.97 8.17 21.89
C PRO A 168 3.85 9.55 21.21
N GLU A 169 4.61 10.55 21.69
CA GLU A 169 4.60 11.92 21.17
C GLU A 169 5.24 12.03 19.78
N GLU A 170 6.20 11.17 19.46
CA GLU A 170 6.93 11.16 18.17
C GLU A 170 6.36 10.13 17.19
N ARG A 171 5.52 9.21 17.66
CA ARG A 171 5.02 8.06 16.89
C ARG A 171 4.30 8.48 15.60
N SER A 172 3.50 9.53 15.65
CA SER A 172 2.81 10.05 14.47
C SER A 172 3.80 10.56 13.41
N LYS A 173 4.81 11.32 13.81
CA LYS A 173 5.81 11.90 12.89
C LYS A 173 6.70 10.82 12.27
N LEU A 174 7.27 9.95 13.10
CA LEU A 174 8.18 8.90 12.61
C LEU A 174 7.42 7.82 11.83
N GLY A 175 6.21 7.46 12.27
CA GLY A 175 5.36 6.54 11.53
C GLY A 175 4.96 7.08 10.16
N SER A 176 4.55 8.35 10.07
CA SER A 176 4.23 8.99 8.79
C SER A 176 5.45 9.04 7.86
N LEU A 177 6.64 9.34 8.41
CA LEU A 177 7.88 9.30 7.63
C LEU A 177 8.13 7.90 7.05
N VAL A 178 8.06 6.86 7.87
CA VAL A 178 8.30 5.48 7.44
C VAL A 178 7.30 5.06 6.35
N PHE A 179 6.01 5.30 6.55
CA PHE A 179 4.99 4.87 5.60
C PHE A 179 4.90 5.74 4.34
N ALA A 180 5.38 6.98 4.37
CA ALA A 180 5.52 7.82 3.17
C ALA A 180 6.46 7.22 2.12
N GLY A 181 7.32 6.27 2.51
CA GLY A 181 8.15 5.47 1.61
C GLY A 181 7.37 4.76 0.50
N ALA A 182 6.10 4.41 0.73
CA ALA A 182 5.27 3.74 -0.26
C ALA A 182 5.07 4.57 -1.55
N LEU A 183 4.71 5.84 -1.40
CA LEU A 183 4.51 6.73 -2.54
C LEU A 183 5.81 7.06 -3.25
N LEU A 184 6.87 7.36 -2.49
CA LEU A 184 8.19 7.62 -3.08
C LEU A 184 8.80 6.36 -3.72
N GLY A 185 8.58 5.18 -3.14
CA GLY A 185 8.95 3.91 -3.77
C GLY A 185 8.24 3.70 -5.11
N THR A 186 6.97 4.07 -5.22
CA THR A 186 6.24 4.03 -6.48
C THR A 186 6.83 5.02 -7.50
N VAL A 187 7.13 6.26 -7.09
CA VAL A 187 7.76 7.27 -7.96
C VAL A 187 9.11 6.78 -8.48
N PHE A 188 10.00 6.31 -7.61
CA PHE A 188 11.31 5.82 -8.01
C PHE A 188 11.20 4.53 -8.85
N GLY A 189 10.32 3.61 -8.46
CA GLY A 189 10.10 2.36 -9.18
C GLY A 189 9.65 2.57 -10.62
N THR A 190 8.68 3.46 -10.86
CA THR A 190 8.18 3.75 -12.20
C THR A 190 9.18 4.57 -13.02
N SER A 191 9.75 5.65 -12.45
CA SER A 191 10.67 6.54 -13.17
C SER A 191 11.96 5.83 -13.56
N ILE A 192 12.63 5.15 -12.61
CA ILE A 192 13.90 4.45 -12.87
C ILE A 192 13.67 3.28 -13.83
N SER A 193 12.57 2.53 -13.68
CA SER A 193 12.22 1.48 -14.65
C SER A 193 12.07 2.05 -16.06
N GLY A 194 11.36 3.17 -16.21
CA GLY A 194 11.17 3.81 -17.52
C GLY A 194 12.50 4.23 -18.17
N VAL A 195 13.46 4.75 -17.37
CA VAL A 195 14.80 5.11 -17.88
C VAL A 195 15.59 3.88 -18.32
N ILE A 196 15.62 2.83 -17.50
CA ILE A 196 16.38 1.60 -17.82
C ILE A 196 15.80 0.93 -19.07
N LEU A 197 14.47 0.84 -19.15
CA LEU A 197 13.76 0.17 -20.24
C LEU A 197 13.83 0.93 -21.57
N GLN A 198 14.24 2.20 -21.57
CA GLN A 198 14.46 2.96 -22.81
C GLN A 198 15.61 2.36 -23.63
N ASP A 199 16.66 1.86 -22.98
CA ASP A 199 17.79 1.25 -23.64
C ASP A 199 17.52 -0.23 -23.91
N SER A 200 17.11 -0.54 -25.15
CA SER A 200 16.82 -1.91 -25.59
C SER A 200 18.02 -2.86 -25.49
N SER A 201 19.25 -2.32 -25.44
CA SER A 201 20.47 -3.14 -25.31
C SER A 201 20.59 -3.77 -23.92
N ILE A 202 20.05 -3.11 -22.88
CA ILE A 202 20.12 -3.58 -21.50
C ILE A 202 18.98 -4.59 -21.21
N GLY A 203 17.83 -4.41 -21.86
CA GLY A 203 16.66 -5.28 -21.73
C GLY A 203 15.90 -5.12 -20.41
N TRP A 204 14.68 -5.65 -20.39
CA TRP A 204 13.77 -5.58 -19.22
C TRP A 204 14.31 -6.27 -17.96
N ALA A 205 15.19 -7.26 -18.10
CA ALA A 205 15.77 -8.02 -16.98
C ALA A 205 16.59 -7.14 -16.04
N ALA A 206 17.24 -6.10 -16.57
CA ALA A 206 18.10 -5.21 -15.79
C ALA A 206 17.35 -4.50 -14.64
N VAL A 207 16.07 -4.18 -14.84
CA VAL A 207 15.22 -3.56 -13.81
C VAL A 207 15.10 -4.47 -12.59
N PHE A 208 14.87 -5.76 -12.82
CA PHE A 208 14.73 -6.74 -11.73
C PHE A 208 16.06 -7.02 -11.04
N TYR A 209 17.15 -7.09 -11.78
CA TYR A 209 18.48 -7.26 -11.18
C TYR A 209 18.90 -6.06 -10.35
N LEU A 210 18.68 -4.83 -10.83
CA LEU A 210 19.01 -3.62 -10.09
C LEU A 210 18.23 -3.55 -8.77
N PHE A 211 16.92 -3.66 -8.82
CA PHE A 211 16.09 -3.47 -7.64
C PHE A 211 16.22 -4.64 -6.66
N GLY A 212 16.34 -5.87 -7.15
CA GLY A 212 16.61 -7.00 -6.29
C GLY A 212 17.95 -6.90 -5.58
N PHE A 213 19.01 -6.43 -6.28
CA PHE A 213 20.32 -6.19 -5.67
C PHE A 213 20.26 -5.09 -4.59
N VAL A 214 19.61 -3.97 -4.86
CA VAL A 214 19.39 -2.90 -3.87
C VAL A 214 18.63 -3.42 -2.64
N GLY A 215 17.64 -4.28 -2.83
CA GLY A 215 16.92 -4.94 -1.74
C GLY A 215 17.83 -5.84 -0.86
N VAL A 216 18.74 -6.60 -1.48
CA VAL A 216 19.73 -7.42 -0.75
C VAL A 216 20.70 -6.53 0.03
N LEU A 217 21.22 -5.45 -0.57
CA LEU A 217 22.09 -4.49 0.12
C LEU A 217 21.38 -3.86 1.32
N TRP A 218 20.10 -3.49 1.14
CA TRP A 218 19.30 -2.98 2.24
C TRP A 218 19.17 -3.99 3.37
N PHE A 219 18.93 -5.28 3.05
CA PHE A 219 18.82 -6.33 4.08
C PHE A 219 20.12 -6.48 4.89
N ILE A 220 21.27 -6.42 4.23
CA ILE A 220 22.58 -6.46 4.91
C ILE A 220 22.72 -5.26 5.86
N ALA A 221 22.42 -4.05 5.37
CA ALA A 221 22.46 -2.85 6.20
C ALA A 221 21.46 -2.92 7.36
N TRP A 222 20.23 -3.40 7.10
CA TRP A 222 19.18 -3.59 8.12
C TRP A 222 19.63 -4.53 9.25
N THR A 223 20.24 -5.66 8.90
CA THR A 223 20.70 -6.66 9.87
C THR A 223 21.75 -6.11 10.81
N ILE A 224 22.62 -5.24 10.31
CA ILE A 224 23.71 -4.62 11.07
C ILE A 224 23.22 -3.45 11.92
N LEU A 225 22.33 -2.59 11.36
CA LEU A 225 21.97 -1.30 11.95
C LEU A 225 20.73 -1.35 12.85
N CYS A 226 19.82 -2.29 12.66
CA CYS A 226 18.53 -2.31 13.36
C CYS A 226 18.43 -3.49 14.32
N TYR A 227 17.77 -3.27 15.46
CA TYR A 227 17.56 -4.28 16.50
C TYR A 227 16.09 -4.26 16.94
N ASN A 228 15.61 -5.38 17.53
CA ASN A 228 14.22 -5.48 17.97
C ASN A 228 13.90 -4.44 19.04
N ASN A 229 14.72 -4.37 20.08
CA ASN A 229 14.52 -3.52 21.24
C ASN A 229 15.66 -2.52 21.40
N PRO A 230 15.41 -1.31 21.95
CA PRO A 230 16.46 -0.37 22.31
C PRO A 230 17.51 -0.96 23.26
N ASP A 231 17.08 -1.80 24.20
CA ASP A 231 17.98 -2.41 25.21
C ASP A 231 19.01 -3.38 24.62
N GLU A 232 18.69 -4.00 23.50
CA GLU A 232 19.56 -4.94 22.81
C GLU A 232 20.53 -4.25 21.83
N HIS A 233 20.39 -2.91 21.66
CA HIS A 233 21.12 -2.21 20.62
C HIS A 233 22.55 -1.84 21.06
N PRO A 234 23.61 -2.38 20.43
CA PRO A 234 24.98 -2.22 20.92
C PRO A 234 25.56 -0.79 20.79
N PHE A 235 24.91 0.08 20.00
CA PHE A 235 25.39 1.42 19.69
C PHE A 235 24.47 2.54 20.20
N ILE A 236 23.42 2.22 20.94
CA ILE A 236 22.52 3.23 21.51
C ILE A 236 23.25 4.02 22.61
N SER A 237 23.04 5.32 22.67
CA SER A 237 23.58 6.14 23.75
C SER A 237 22.76 5.95 25.03
N GLU A 238 23.44 5.97 26.19
CA GLU A 238 22.77 5.88 27.50
C GLU A 238 21.71 6.98 27.67
N ARG A 239 21.97 8.17 27.10
CA ARG A 239 21.05 9.30 27.14
C ARG A 239 19.77 9.00 26.34
N GLU A 240 19.89 8.39 25.17
CA GLU A 240 18.75 8.02 24.35
C GLU A 240 17.97 6.85 24.96
N LEU A 241 18.68 5.84 25.47
CA LEU A 241 18.06 4.70 26.15
C LEU A 241 17.24 5.17 27.35
N LYS A 242 17.82 6.05 28.20
CA LYS A 242 17.09 6.64 29.31
C LYS A 242 15.88 7.46 28.86
N TYR A 243 16.03 8.27 27.81
CA TYR A 243 14.94 9.04 27.23
C TYR A 243 13.78 8.13 26.77
N LEU A 244 14.09 7.02 26.08
CA LEU A 244 13.09 6.06 25.64
C LEU A 244 12.41 5.37 26.84
N HIS A 245 13.17 4.93 27.84
CA HIS A 245 12.61 4.33 29.05
C HIS A 245 11.70 5.30 29.82
N ASP A 246 12.09 6.54 30.05
CA ASP A 246 11.32 7.53 30.78
C ASP A 246 9.99 7.84 30.08
N ARG A 247 9.97 7.89 28.74
CA ARG A 247 8.78 8.22 27.94
C ARG A 247 7.90 7.02 27.64
N MET A 248 8.47 5.83 27.55
CA MET A 248 7.74 4.60 27.24
C MET A 248 7.22 3.88 28.47
N SER A 249 7.94 3.95 29.62
CA SER A 249 7.55 3.30 30.88
C SER A 249 6.20 3.80 31.43
N ALA A 250 5.82 5.04 31.15
CA ALA A 250 4.51 5.57 31.49
C ALA A 250 3.33 4.83 30.80
N HIS A 251 3.60 4.11 29.70
CA HIS A 251 2.60 3.42 28.90
C HIS A 251 2.77 1.89 28.83
N THR A 252 3.91 1.35 29.31
CA THR A 252 4.30 -0.07 29.12
C THR A 252 3.74 -1.03 30.17
N HIS A 253 3.10 -0.55 31.23
CA HIS A 253 2.69 -1.36 32.39
C HIS A 253 1.40 -2.16 32.24
N LYS A 254 0.73 -2.11 31.09
CA LYS A 254 -0.41 -3.01 30.83
C LYS A 254 -0.23 -3.71 29.50
N LYS A 255 -0.04 -5.03 29.52
CA LYS A 255 -0.25 -5.86 28.33
C LYS A 255 -1.54 -5.38 27.67
N PRO A 256 -1.51 -5.08 26.35
CA PRO A 256 -2.73 -4.63 25.68
C PRO A 256 -3.81 -5.68 25.93
N PRO A 257 -5.00 -5.28 26.39
CA PRO A 257 -6.08 -6.22 26.63
C PRO A 257 -6.42 -6.92 25.31
N LEU A 258 -6.95 -8.15 25.40
CA LEU A 258 -7.36 -8.90 24.23
C LEU A 258 -8.31 -8.07 23.36
N VAL A 259 -8.03 -8.03 22.05
CA VAL A 259 -8.82 -7.26 21.07
C VAL A 259 -10.28 -7.70 21.13
N PRO A 260 -11.24 -6.79 21.27
CA PRO A 260 -12.66 -7.11 21.38
C PRO A 260 -13.27 -7.33 20.00
N TRP A 261 -12.84 -8.34 19.28
CA TRP A 261 -13.22 -8.63 17.88
C TRP A 261 -14.74 -8.56 17.65
N ARG A 262 -15.53 -9.16 18.56
CA ARG A 262 -16.98 -9.20 18.43
C ARG A 262 -17.60 -7.78 18.42
N HIS A 263 -17.17 -6.92 19.34
CA HIS A 263 -17.67 -5.54 19.42
C HIS A 263 -17.18 -4.69 18.25
N MET A 264 -15.93 -4.88 17.84
CA MET A 264 -15.35 -4.21 16.68
C MET A 264 -16.12 -4.55 15.39
N PHE A 265 -16.36 -5.83 15.13
CA PHE A 265 -17.12 -6.26 13.95
C PHE A 265 -18.63 -5.92 14.01
N SER A 266 -19.17 -5.64 15.18
CA SER A 266 -20.55 -5.15 15.33
C SER A 266 -20.66 -3.62 15.22
N SER A 267 -19.54 -2.91 15.11
CA SER A 267 -19.49 -1.44 15.03
C SER A 267 -19.74 -0.95 13.60
N ILE A 268 -20.78 -0.14 13.43
CA ILE A 268 -21.11 0.45 12.12
C ILE A 268 -19.98 1.38 11.60
N PRO A 269 -19.37 2.28 12.42
CA PRO A 269 -18.25 3.10 11.99
C PRO A 269 -17.02 2.30 11.53
N PHE A 270 -16.82 1.09 12.08
CA PHE A 270 -15.76 0.19 11.62
C PHE A 270 -16.00 -0.26 10.17
N TRP A 271 -17.21 -0.68 9.82
CA TRP A 271 -17.54 -1.11 8.46
C TRP A 271 -17.57 0.06 7.47
N ALA A 272 -17.93 1.26 7.93
CA ALA A 272 -17.79 2.47 7.12
C ALA A 272 -16.33 2.75 6.76
N LEU A 273 -15.42 2.57 7.71
CA LEU A 273 -13.98 2.70 7.48
C LEU A 273 -13.45 1.62 6.52
N VAL A 274 -13.90 0.38 6.66
CA VAL A 274 -13.57 -0.73 5.72
C VAL A 274 -14.05 -0.39 4.31
N ALA A 275 -15.29 0.10 4.16
CA ALA A 275 -15.82 0.49 2.86
C ALA A 275 -14.98 1.59 2.20
N ALA A 276 -14.60 2.63 2.96
CA ALA A 276 -13.76 3.70 2.44
C ALA A 276 -12.37 3.20 2.02
N GLN A 277 -11.77 2.27 2.79
CA GLN A 277 -10.50 1.64 2.43
C GLN A 277 -10.61 0.84 1.13
N ILE A 278 -11.66 0.03 0.99
CA ILE A 278 -11.94 -0.73 -0.25
C ILE A 278 -12.04 0.23 -1.44
N GLY A 279 -12.80 1.32 -1.32
CA GLY A 279 -12.94 2.31 -2.38
C GLY A 279 -11.61 2.93 -2.78
N HIS A 280 -10.86 3.43 -1.80
CA HIS A 280 -9.55 4.02 -2.03
C HIS A 280 -8.57 3.05 -2.71
N ASP A 281 -8.44 1.84 -2.14
CA ASP A 281 -7.48 0.85 -2.64
C ASP A 281 -7.87 0.36 -4.05
N TRP A 282 -9.18 0.28 -4.36
CA TRP A 282 -9.64 -0.03 -5.71
C TRP A 282 -9.06 0.95 -6.74
N GLY A 283 -9.27 2.25 -6.53
CA GLY A 283 -8.73 3.27 -7.44
C GLY A 283 -7.21 3.33 -7.42
N PHE A 284 -6.59 3.25 -6.25
CA PHE A 284 -5.13 3.29 -6.11
C PHE A 284 -4.45 2.11 -6.84
N PHE A 285 -4.95 0.88 -6.65
CA PHE A 285 -4.37 -0.28 -7.33
C PHE A 285 -4.63 -0.25 -8.83
N THR A 286 -5.82 0.17 -9.29
CA THR A 286 -6.07 0.38 -10.72
C THR A 286 -5.04 1.33 -11.32
N MET A 287 -4.71 2.44 -10.64
CA MET A 287 -3.71 3.39 -11.12
C MET A 287 -2.29 2.81 -11.07
N VAL A 288 -1.91 2.14 -9.98
CA VAL A 288 -0.54 1.61 -9.82
C VAL A 288 -0.24 0.46 -10.78
N THR A 289 -1.21 -0.42 -10.99
CA THR A 289 -0.99 -1.62 -11.82
C THR A 289 -1.25 -1.39 -13.30
N ASP A 290 -2.27 -0.61 -13.63
CA ASP A 290 -2.81 -0.58 -14.98
C ASP A 290 -2.61 0.76 -15.72
N LEU A 291 -2.31 1.87 -14.99
CA LEU A 291 -2.00 3.16 -15.63
C LEU A 291 -0.85 3.06 -16.65
N PRO A 292 0.29 2.38 -16.36
CA PRO A 292 1.36 2.25 -17.35
C PRO A 292 0.89 1.56 -18.64
N THR A 293 -0.01 0.58 -18.53
CA THR A 293 -0.60 -0.10 -19.68
C THR A 293 -1.50 0.83 -20.49
N TYR A 294 -2.35 1.64 -19.82
CA TYR A 294 -3.16 2.66 -20.50
C TYR A 294 -2.29 3.68 -21.25
N MET A 295 -1.25 4.19 -20.59
CA MET A 295 -0.34 5.16 -21.18
C MET A 295 0.42 4.60 -22.40
N ASN A 296 0.78 3.32 -22.37
CA ASN A 296 1.46 2.66 -23.48
C ASN A 296 0.49 2.27 -24.60
N ASN A 297 -0.58 1.56 -24.28
CA ASN A 297 -1.45 0.95 -25.29
C ASN A 297 -2.41 1.95 -25.94
N VAL A 298 -3.00 2.86 -25.17
CA VAL A 298 -4.01 3.83 -25.64
C VAL A 298 -3.37 5.14 -26.05
N MET A 299 -2.55 5.72 -25.15
CA MET A 299 -1.95 7.05 -25.37
C MET A 299 -0.68 6.99 -26.21
N LYS A 300 -0.11 5.81 -26.42
CA LYS A 300 1.12 5.59 -27.21
C LYS A 300 2.30 6.45 -26.77
N PHE A 301 2.53 6.55 -25.46
CA PHE A 301 3.75 7.14 -24.92
C PHE A 301 4.92 6.18 -25.04
N SER A 302 6.11 6.72 -25.33
CA SER A 302 7.35 5.94 -25.22
C SER A 302 7.57 5.44 -23.79
N ILE A 303 8.27 4.32 -23.64
CA ILE A 303 8.45 3.66 -22.33
C ILE A 303 9.09 4.61 -21.30
N LYS A 304 10.08 5.41 -21.73
CA LYS A 304 10.70 6.42 -20.85
C LYS A 304 9.71 7.48 -20.39
N ASN A 305 8.98 8.07 -21.34
CA ASN A 305 7.97 9.08 -21.04
C ASN A 305 6.86 8.50 -20.17
N ASN A 306 6.44 7.25 -20.43
CA ASN A 306 5.51 6.52 -19.61
C ASN A 306 6.00 6.41 -18.14
N GLY A 307 7.28 6.05 -17.92
CA GLY A 307 7.85 5.98 -16.58
C GLY A 307 7.78 7.31 -15.83
N TYR A 308 8.18 8.41 -16.45
CA TYR A 308 8.12 9.74 -15.83
C TYR A 308 6.69 10.23 -15.63
N LEU A 309 5.85 10.16 -16.66
CA LEU A 309 4.48 10.67 -16.60
C LEU A 309 3.59 9.84 -15.67
N SER A 310 3.85 8.54 -15.57
CA SER A 310 3.17 7.69 -14.59
C SER A 310 3.63 7.94 -13.15
N SER A 311 4.84 8.48 -12.92
CA SER A 311 5.35 8.79 -11.58
C SER A 311 4.86 10.13 -11.04
N LEU A 312 4.61 11.11 -11.92
CA LEU A 312 4.22 12.47 -11.56
C LEU A 312 2.94 12.53 -10.68
N PRO A 313 1.86 11.80 -11.00
CA PRO A 313 0.67 11.75 -10.15
C PRO A 313 0.96 11.32 -8.71
N TYR A 314 1.84 10.34 -8.51
CA TYR A 314 2.18 9.86 -7.15
C TYR A 314 3.02 10.85 -6.37
N LEU A 315 3.93 11.56 -7.04
CA LEU A 315 4.70 12.65 -6.41
C LEU A 315 3.77 13.76 -5.92
N CYS A 316 2.84 14.18 -6.77
CA CYS A 316 1.84 15.20 -6.40
C CYS A 316 0.90 14.71 -5.29
N MET A 317 0.50 13.43 -5.31
CA MET A 317 -0.26 12.78 -4.23
C MET A 317 0.50 12.83 -2.90
N TRP A 318 1.79 12.53 -2.91
CA TRP A 318 2.64 12.59 -1.72
C TRP A 318 2.69 14.00 -1.13
N ILE A 319 2.99 15.01 -1.95
CA ILE A 319 3.02 16.41 -1.52
C ILE A 319 1.65 16.83 -0.96
N SER A 320 0.58 16.51 -1.66
CA SER A 320 -0.79 16.81 -1.24
C SER A 320 -1.15 16.16 0.09
N SER A 321 -0.68 14.94 0.34
CA SER A 321 -0.95 14.25 1.60
C SER A 321 -0.36 14.98 2.81
N LEU A 322 0.82 15.57 2.67
CA LEU A 322 1.48 16.37 3.72
C LEU A 322 0.73 17.69 3.97
N ILE A 323 0.42 18.41 2.88
CA ILE A 323 -0.28 19.71 2.96
C ILE A 323 -1.68 19.52 3.54
N SER A 324 -2.44 18.55 3.05
CA SER A 324 -3.80 18.28 3.52
C SER A 324 -3.85 17.80 4.96
N SER A 325 -2.85 17.02 5.42
CA SER A 325 -2.75 16.61 6.82
C SER A 325 -2.53 17.79 7.74
N TRP A 326 -1.60 18.69 7.38
CA TRP A 326 -1.38 19.92 8.13
C TRP A 326 -2.64 20.81 8.18
N LEU A 327 -3.34 20.95 7.05
CA LEU A 327 -4.57 21.74 6.97
C LEU A 327 -5.69 21.13 7.83
N ALA A 328 -5.86 19.80 7.79
CA ALA A 328 -6.84 19.08 8.60
C ALA A 328 -6.60 19.26 10.10
N ASP A 329 -5.33 19.14 10.55
CA ASP A 329 -4.97 19.38 11.95
C ASP A 329 -5.27 20.82 12.36
N LYS A 330 -4.98 21.80 11.50
CA LYS A 330 -5.31 23.20 11.75
C LYS A 330 -6.81 23.45 11.85
N MET A 331 -7.62 22.80 10.99
CA MET A 331 -9.09 22.91 11.02
C MET A 331 -9.67 22.36 12.32
N ILE A 332 -9.14 21.24 12.83
CA ILE A 332 -9.56 20.61 14.09
C ILE A 332 -9.14 21.47 15.27
N THR A 333 -7.86 21.89 15.33
CA THR A 333 -7.32 22.64 16.47
C THR A 333 -7.88 24.04 16.60
N SER A 334 -8.24 24.68 15.48
CA SER A 334 -8.92 25.99 15.48
C SER A 334 -10.40 25.91 15.85
N GLY A 335 -10.97 24.69 16.00
CA GLY A 335 -12.39 24.51 16.27
C GLY A 335 -13.31 24.83 15.08
N PHE A 336 -12.74 25.06 13.87
CA PHE A 336 -13.51 25.38 12.67
C PHE A 336 -14.43 24.24 12.24
N MET A 337 -13.97 23.01 12.36
CA MET A 337 -14.74 21.80 12.05
C MET A 337 -14.55 20.72 13.10
N SER A 338 -15.61 19.92 13.34
CA SER A 338 -15.49 18.74 14.18
C SER A 338 -14.57 17.70 13.53
N ARG A 339 -13.92 16.87 14.35
CA ARG A 339 -13.04 15.81 13.90
C ARG A 339 -13.73 14.89 12.87
N THR A 340 -14.96 14.46 13.16
CA THR A 340 -15.78 13.64 12.26
C THR A 340 -15.97 14.30 10.89
N ASN A 341 -16.29 15.59 10.86
CA ASN A 341 -16.53 16.30 9.61
C ASN A 341 -15.25 16.48 8.77
N VAL A 342 -14.10 16.72 9.43
CA VAL A 342 -12.80 16.77 8.73
C VAL A 342 -12.46 15.43 8.09
N ARG A 343 -12.73 14.30 8.79
CA ARG A 343 -12.54 12.95 8.23
C ARG A 343 -13.44 12.70 7.03
N LYS A 344 -14.72 13.06 7.13
CA LYS A 344 -15.69 12.93 6.02
C LYS A 344 -15.30 13.80 4.84
N LEU A 345 -14.94 15.04 5.05
CA LEU A 345 -14.51 15.97 4.00
C LEU A 345 -13.26 15.46 3.26
N GLY A 346 -12.20 15.08 4.00
CA GLY A 346 -10.96 14.57 3.42
C GLY A 346 -11.20 13.32 2.58
N THR A 347 -11.99 12.37 3.09
CA THR A 347 -12.34 11.14 2.35
C THR A 347 -13.20 11.43 1.13
N THR A 348 -14.13 12.38 1.20
CA THR A 348 -14.98 12.76 0.06
C THR A 348 -14.16 13.38 -1.07
N ILE A 349 -13.24 14.29 -0.75
CA ILE A 349 -12.33 14.87 -1.73
C ILE A 349 -11.45 13.77 -2.36
N ALA A 350 -10.94 12.85 -1.53
CA ALA A 350 -10.08 11.74 -1.96
C ALA A 350 -10.79 10.66 -2.80
N SER A 351 -12.10 10.62 -2.81
CA SER A 351 -12.90 9.65 -3.56
C SER A 351 -13.54 10.28 -4.80
N ILE A 352 -14.34 11.34 -4.61
CA ILE A 352 -15.10 11.95 -5.71
C ILE A 352 -14.18 12.69 -6.67
N GLY A 353 -13.16 13.41 -6.13
CA GLY A 353 -12.20 14.15 -6.94
C GLY A 353 -11.48 13.26 -7.96
N PRO A 354 -10.69 12.25 -7.51
CA PRO A 354 -9.98 11.35 -8.42
C PRO A 354 -10.91 10.69 -9.42
N GLY A 355 -12.07 10.19 -8.98
CA GLY A 355 -13.02 9.53 -9.86
C GLY A 355 -13.54 10.44 -10.98
N ALA A 356 -13.89 11.69 -10.66
CA ALA A 356 -14.34 12.66 -11.65
C ALA A 356 -13.22 12.99 -12.67
N PHE A 357 -11.98 13.19 -12.20
CA PHE A 357 -10.84 13.47 -13.10
C PHE A 357 -10.42 12.27 -13.93
N LEU A 358 -10.52 11.03 -13.42
CA LEU A 358 -10.30 9.81 -14.18
C LEU A 358 -11.31 9.66 -15.33
N VAL A 359 -12.59 9.85 -15.02
CA VAL A 359 -13.65 9.84 -16.04
C VAL A 359 -13.41 10.98 -17.04
N GLY A 360 -13.13 12.21 -16.58
CA GLY A 360 -12.82 13.33 -17.45
C GLY A 360 -11.66 13.06 -18.41
N ALA A 361 -10.58 12.45 -17.90
CA ALA A 361 -9.43 12.07 -18.71
C ALA A 361 -9.80 11.12 -19.87
N SER A 362 -10.77 10.23 -19.68
CA SER A 362 -11.24 9.31 -20.73
C SER A 362 -12.00 9.98 -21.87
N TYR A 363 -12.44 11.23 -21.68
CA TYR A 363 -13.09 12.04 -22.72
C TYR A 363 -12.15 13.09 -23.34
N ALA A 364 -10.92 13.19 -22.87
CA ALA A 364 -9.91 14.08 -23.45
C ALA A 364 -9.32 13.54 -24.75
N GLU A 365 -9.81 12.39 -25.23
CA GLU A 365 -9.37 11.72 -26.45
C GLU A 365 -7.84 11.58 -26.52
N CYS A 366 -7.22 12.03 -27.60
CA CYS A 366 -5.77 11.94 -27.80
C CYS A 366 -4.97 13.17 -27.33
N ASP A 367 -5.58 14.08 -26.56
CA ASP A 367 -4.83 15.17 -25.95
C ASP A 367 -4.07 14.65 -24.72
N ARG A 368 -2.85 14.21 -24.97
CA ARG A 368 -1.95 13.62 -23.98
C ARG A 368 -1.68 14.55 -22.80
N THR A 369 -1.59 15.85 -23.05
CA THR A 369 -1.33 16.85 -22.01
C THR A 369 -2.50 16.95 -21.06
N ILE A 370 -3.71 17.04 -21.58
CA ILE A 370 -4.94 17.08 -20.78
C ILE A 370 -5.09 15.80 -19.96
N VAL A 371 -4.86 14.62 -20.56
CA VAL A 371 -4.94 13.33 -19.87
C VAL A 371 -3.98 13.26 -18.67
N VAL A 372 -2.70 13.61 -18.88
CA VAL A 372 -1.69 13.60 -17.81
C VAL A 372 -2.03 14.59 -16.72
N VAL A 373 -2.46 15.80 -17.09
CA VAL A 373 -2.88 16.83 -16.11
C VAL A 373 -4.07 16.35 -15.30
N MET A 374 -5.08 15.77 -15.92
CA MET A 374 -6.26 15.25 -15.22
C MET A 374 -5.89 14.12 -14.25
N PHE A 375 -5.09 13.15 -14.68
CA PHE A 375 -4.59 12.09 -13.78
C PHE A 375 -3.79 12.66 -12.62
N THR A 376 -2.93 13.66 -12.88
CA THR A 376 -2.14 14.31 -11.83
C THR A 376 -3.03 15.04 -10.83
N ILE A 377 -4.02 15.79 -11.28
CA ILE A 377 -4.98 16.48 -10.39
C ILE A 377 -5.79 15.44 -9.59
N GLY A 378 -6.29 14.41 -10.25
CA GLY A 378 -7.03 13.32 -9.59
C GLY A 378 -6.23 12.69 -8.46
N MET A 379 -4.99 12.27 -8.73
CA MET A 379 -4.12 11.68 -7.72
C MET A 379 -3.70 12.69 -6.64
N THR A 380 -3.53 13.96 -6.98
CA THR A 380 -3.30 15.03 -6.00
C THR A 380 -4.44 15.12 -5.00
N LEU A 381 -5.69 15.13 -5.47
CA LEU A 381 -6.88 15.10 -4.61
C LEU A 381 -6.97 13.81 -3.78
N MET A 382 -6.54 12.68 -4.35
CA MET A 382 -6.49 11.41 -3.64
C MET A 382 -5.58 11.46 -2.39
N GLY A 383 -4.56 12.33 -2.37
CA GLY A 383 -3.70 12.52 -1.21
C GLY A 383 -4.42 12.96 0.07
N THR A 384 -5.60 13.58 -0.03
CA THR A 384 -6.44 13.94 1.15
C THR A 384 -7.02 12.74 1.89
N PHE A 385 -6.86 11.54 1.37
CA PHE A 385 -7.16 10.27 2.03
C PHE A 385 -6.44 10.10 3.39
N TYR A 386 -5.19 10.57 3.49
CA TYR A 386 -4.40 10.42 4.71
C TYR A 386 -5.06 11.11 5.92
N PRO A 387 -5.34 12.42 5.90
CA PRO A 387 -6.07 13.07 6.98
C PRO A 387 -7.56 12.69 7.03
N GLY A 388 -8.09 12.11 5.98
CA GLY A 388 -9.47 11.60 5.93
C GLY A 388 -9.60 10.30 6.71
N MET A 389 -9.69 9.19 6.00
CA MET A 389 -9.99 7.90 6.62
C MET A 389 -8.77 7.21 7.26
N LYS A 390 -7.52 7.46 6.79
CA LYS A 390 -6.35 6.69 7.30
C LYS A 390 -6.10 6.93 8.79
N VAL A 391 -6.27 8.16 9.24
CA VAL A 391 -6.15 8.54 10.65
C VAL A 391 -7.42 8.18 11.44
N ASN A 392 -8.55 7.98 10.79
CA ASN A 392 -9.83 7.68 11.45
C ASN A 392 -9.79 6.39 12.29
N GLY A 393 -8.98 5.41 11.92
CA GLY A 393 -8.76 4.22 12.75
C GLY A 393 -8.19 4.52 14.12
N LEU A 394 -7.32 5.53 14.25
CA LEU A 394 -6.81 6.03 15.53
C LEU A 394 -7.88 6.78 16.32
N ASP A 395 -8.75 7.52 15.65
CA ASP A 395 -9.86 8.23 16.29
C ASP A 395 -10.88 7.24 16.88
N LEU A 396 -11.23 6.16 16.14
CA LEU A 396 -12.19 5.17 16.58
C LEU A 396 -11.71 4.35 17.77
N SER A 397 -10.43 3.98 17.80
CA SER A 397 -9.89 3.15 18.86
C SER A 397 -8.38 3.34 19.03
N PRO A 398 -7.95 4.29 19.85
CA PRO A 398 -6.53 4.47 20.17
C PRO A 398 -5.86 3.21 20.73
N ASN A 399 -6.57 2.43 21.56
CA ASN A 399 -6.03 1.24 22.22
C ASN A 399 -5.87 0.04 21.30
N TYR A 400 -6.73 -0.10 20.26
CA TYR A 400 -6.75 -1.23 19.35
C TYR A 400 -6.53 -0.83 17.88
N SER A 401 -6.02 0.39 17.64
CA SER A 401 -5.85 0.94 16.30
C SER A 401 -5.00 0.07 15.38
N GLY A 402 -3.96 -0.58 15.91
CA GLY A 402 -3.11 -1.50 15.15
C GLY A 402 -3.89 -2.69 14.59
N SER A 403 -4.62 -3.39 15.45
CA SER A 403 -5.45 -4.54 15.05
C SER A 403 -6.60 -4.12 14.14
N LEU A 404 -7.24 -2.98 14.42
CA LEU A 404 -8.29 -2.41 13.58
C LEU A 404 -7.77 -2.12 12.17
N MET A 405 -6.67 -1.38 12.08
CA MET A 405 -6.09 -1.02 10.78
C MET A 405 -5.49 -2.22 10.04
N ALA A 406 -5.04 -3.27 10.73
CA ALA A 406 -4.63 -4.51 10.08
C ALA A 406 -5.80 -5.17 9.35
N VAL A 407 -6.99 -5.24 9.96
CA VAL A 407 -8.18 -5.77 9.28
C VAL A 407 -8.62 -4.86 8.14
N VAL A 408 -8.69 -3.55 8.38
CA VAL A 408 -9.10 -2.55 7.36
C VAL A 408 -8.20 -2.61 6.14
N ASN A 409 -6.87 -2.59 6.32
CA ASN A 409 -5.90 -2.69 5.23
C ASN A 409 -5.94 -4.06 4.54
N GLY A 410 -6.14 -5.15 5.31
CA GLY A 410 -6.28 -6.49 4.75
C GLY A 410 -7.50 -6.63 3.84
N MET A 411 -8.64 -6.05 4.25
CA MET A 411 -9.85 -6.00 3.41
C MET A 411 -9.65 -5.13 2.16
N GLY A 412 -8.95 -4.00 2.29
CA GLY A 412 -8.58 -3.16 1.16
C GLY A 412 -7.67 -3.89 0.16
N ALA A 413 -6.70 -4.66 0.64
CA ALA A 413 -5.78 -5.40 -0.22
C ALA A 413 -6.47 -6.46 -1.11
N LEU A 414 -7.70 -6.91 -0.77
CA LEU A 414 -8.50 -7.77 -1.65
C LEU A 414 -8.80 -7.10 -3.00
N THR A 415 -8.88 -5.78 -3.04
CA THR A 415 -9.08 -5.04 -4.29
C THR A 415 -7.89 -5.19 -5.24
N GLY A 416 -6.67 -5.33 -4.70
CA GLY A 416 -5.48 -5.60 -5.48
C GLY A 416 -5.50 -6.96 -6.21
N ILE A 417 -6.30 -7.92 -5.70
CA ILE A 417 -6.60 -9.15 -6.43
C ILE A 417 -7.62 -8.91 -7.52
N ILE A 418 -8.71 -8.21 -7.20
CA ILE A 418 -9.90 -8.12 -8.04
C ILE A 418 -9.67 -7.14 -9.20
N THR A 419 -9.02 -5.99 -8.95
CA THR A 419 -8.89 -4.91 -9.95
C THR A 419 -8.17 -5.35 -11.23
N PRO A 420 -7.00 -6.02 -11.23
CA PRO A 420 -6.35 -6.42 -12.46
C PRO A 420 -7.19 -7.38 -13.31
N TYR A 421 -7.96 -8.28 -12.68
CA TYR A 421 -8.86 -9.17 -13.42
C TYR A 421 -10.00 -8.39 -14.08
N ILE A 422 -10.63 -7.47 -13.34
CA ILE A 422 -11.74 -6.66 -13.87
C ILE A 422 -11.25 -5.75 -15.00
N VAL A 423 -10.11 -5.07 -14.80
CA VAL A 423 -9.52 -4.20 -15.82
C VAL A 423 -9.29 -5.01 -17.10
N ARG A 424 -8.60 -6.16 -16.99
CA ARG A 424 -8.30 -6.99 -18.17
C ARG A 424 -9.54 -7.62 -18.81
N ALA A 425 -10.56 -7.95 -18.03
CA ALA A 425 -11.84 -8.44 -18.57
C ALA A 425 -12.59 -7.36 -19.36
N PHE A 426 -12.47 -6.10 -18.95
CA PHE A 426 -13.12 -4.98 -19.62
C PHE A 426 -12.28 -4.36 -20.74
N THR A 427 -10.99 -4.68 -20.83
CA THR A 427 -10.08 -4.15 -21.87
C THR A 427 -9.44 -5.26 -22.71
N PRO A 428 -10.24 -6.20 -23.29
CA PRO A 428 -9.68 -7.32 -24.04
C PRO A 428 -8.93 -6.89 -25.31
N ASN A 429 -9.32 -5.75 -25.91
CA ASN A 429 -8.70 -5.22 -27.12
C ASN A 429 -7.83 -3.97 -26.83
N GLY A 430 -7.80 -3.48 -25.59
CA GLY A 430 -7.05 -2.29 -25.19
C GLY A 430 -7.59 -0.97 -25.76
N LEU A 431 -8.88 -0.92 -26.15
CA LEU A 431 -9.49 0.23 -26.79
C LEU A 431 -9.77 1.37 -25.79
N MET A 432 -9.74 2.62 -26.26
CA MET A 432 -10.07 3.79 -25.43
C MET A 432 -11.49 3.69 -24.84
N THR A 433 -12.45 3.19 -25.58
CA THR A 433 -13.84 2.99 -25.12
C THR A 433 -13.93 1.96 -24.02
N GLU A 434 -13.13 0.91 -24.06
CA GLU A 434 -13.05 -0.11 -23.01
C GLU A 434 -12.47 0.48 -21.71
N TRP A 435 -11.39 1.26 -21.82
CA TRP A 435 -10.81 1.96 -20.67
C TRP A 435 -11.75 3.00 -20.06
N ARG A 436 -12.59 3.64 -20.88
CA ARG A 436 -13.65 4.53 -20.36
C ARG A 436 -14.59 3.80 -19.41
N LEU A 437 -14.98 2.57 -19.75
CA LEU A 437 -15.82 1.74 -18.88
C LEU A 437 -15.09 1.45 -17.55
N VAL A 438 -13.80 1.11 -17.58
CA VAL A 438 -13.00 0.88 -16.38
C VAL A 438 -13.04 2.11 -15.46
N PHE A 439 -12.82 3.31 -15.98
CA PHE A 439 -12.83 4.54 -15.17
C PHE A 439 -14.22 4.87 -14.61
N TRP A 440 -15.29 4.57 -15.33
CA TRP A 440 -16.65 4.68 -14.80
C TRP A 440 -16.91 3.70 -13.66
N VAL A 441 -16.41 2.47 -13.75
CA VAL A 441 -16.50 1.48 -12.66
C VAL A 441 -15.75 1.96 -11.43
N VAL A 442 -14.52 2.46 -11.60
CA VAL A 442 -13.73 3.06 -10.50
C VAL A 442 -14.50 4.20 -9.83
N PHE A 443 -15.07 5.10 -10.63
CA PHE A 443 -15.87 6.21 -10.11
C PHE A 443 -17.11 5.73 -9.36
N GLY A 444 -17.82 4.74 -9.88
CA GLY A 444 -18.98 4.13 -9.22
C GLY A 444 -18.61 3.53 -7.85
N VAL A 445 -17.49 2.81 -7.77
CA VAL A 445 -16.98 2.26 -6.50
C VAL A 445 -16.65 3.38 -5.53
N PHE A 446 -15.96 4.43 -5.97
CA PHE A 446 -15.67 5.60 -5.13
C PHE A 446 -16.92 6.26 -4.57
N VAL A 447 -17.94 6.48 -5.42
CA VAL A 447 -19.20 7.11 -4.99
C VAL A 447 -19.90 6.25 -3.94
N VAL A 448 -20.08 4.96 -4.20
CA VAL A 448 -20.80 4.06 -3.28
C VAL A 448 -20.09 3.97 -1.93
N THR A 449 -18.78 3.73 -1.94
CA THR A 449 -18.01 3.59 -0.69
C THR A 449 -17.91 4.91 0.07
N ASN A 450 -17.83 6.04 -0.62
CA ASN A 450 -17.85 7.35 0.01
C ASN A 450 -19.22 7.68 0.64
N ILE A 451 -20.32 7.34 -0.01
CA ILE A 451 -21.66 7.51 0.57
C ILE A 451 -21.77 6.73 1.88
N ILE A 452 -21.33 5.46 1.91
CA ILE A 452 -21.31 4.65 3.13
C ILE A 452 -20.50 5.34 4.22
N PHE A 453 -19.31 5.85 3.88
CA PHE A 453 -18.44 6.53 4.84
C PHE A 453 -19.05 7.84 5.36
N VAL A 454 -19.61 8.67 4.48
CA VAL A 454 -20.22 9.94 4.88
C VAL A 454 -21.45 9.72 5.79
N LEU A 455 -22.23 8.68 5.55
CA LEU A 455 -23.40 8.39 6.37
C LEU A 455 -23.01 7.85 7.76
N TYR A 456 -22.08 6.90 7.81
CA TYR A 456 -21.86 6.06 9.00
C TYR A 456 -20.52 6.27 9.72
N ALA A 457 -19.58 7.05 9.16
CA ALA A 457 -18.30 7.29 9.83
C ALA A 457 -18.44 8.18 11.07
N SER A 458 -17.64 7.88 12.07
CA SER A 458 -17.46 8.66 13.28
C SER A 458 -15.99 9.01 13.47
N GLY A 459 -15.71 10.18 14.01
CA GLY A 459 -14.37 10.60 14.48
C GLY A 459 -14.22 10.50 15.99
N GLU A 460 -15.16 9.81 16.66
CA GLU A 460 -15.17 9.70 18.12
C GLU A 460 -14.77 8.31 18.57
N VAL A 461 -14.15 8.24 19.75
CA VAL A 461 -13.70 6.99 20.37
C VAL A 461 -14.90 6.09 20.62
N GLN A 462 -14.82 4.86 20.17
CA GLN A 462 -15.90 3.89 20.28
C GLN A 462 -15.92 3.24 21.68
N TYR A 463 -17.11 2.86 22.16
CA TYR A 463 -17.34 2.27 23.48
C TYR A 463 -16.48 1.02 23.75
N TRP A 464 -16.21 0.24 22.72
CA TRP A 464 -15.39 -0.97 22.82
C TRP A 464 -13.87 -0.68 22.93
N ASN A 465 -13.46 0.58 22.82
CA ASN A 465 -12.07 0.98 23.10
C ASN A 465 -11.74 0.93 24.60
N ASP A 466 -12.76 0.97 25.50
CA ASP A 466 -12.55 0.93 26.94
C ASP A 466 -12.30 -0.51 27.42
N PRO A 467 -11.11 -0.82 27.97
CA PRO A 467 -10.80 -2.13 28.53
C PRO A 467 -11.70 -2.55 29.70
N GLU A 468 -12.19 -1.57 30.49
CA GLU A 468 -13.06 -1.88 31.62
C GLU A 468 -14.46 -2.30 31.16
N PHE A 469 -14.99 -1.66 30.12
CA PHE A 469 -16.22 -2.10 29.48
C PHE A 469 -16.12 -3.54 28.99
N ILE A 470 -15.03 -3.90 28.32
CA ILE A 470 -14.80 -5.26 27.82
C ILE A 470 -14.71 -6.28 28.95
N ARG A 471 -14.08 -5.92 30.07
CA ARG A 471 -14.00 -6.79 31.26
C ARG A 471 -15.39 -7.04 31.84
N ARG A 472 -16.19 -5.99 32.03
CA ARG A 472 -17.57 -6.07 32.54
C ARG A 472 -18.47 -6.91 31.66
N ASP A 473 -18.46 -6.70 30.34
CA ASP A 473 -19.23 -7.50 29.40
C ASP A 473 -18.85 -9.00 29.44
N LYS A 474 -17.54 -9.31 29.56
CA LYS A 474 -17.06 -10.69 29.67
C LYS A 474 -17.51 -11.36 30.96
N GLU A 475 -17.50 -10.65 32.07
CA GLU A 475 -17.97 -11.14 33.38
C GLU A 475 -19.49 -11.37 33.37
N GLU A 476 -20.25 -10.45 32.79
CA GLU A 476 -21.71 -10.59 32.65
C GLU A 476 -22.10 -11.79 31.78
N ARG A 477 -21.39 -11.99 30.67
CA ARG A 477 -21.61 -13.17 29.79
C ARG A 477 -21.26 -14.48 30.49
N ARG A 478 -20.20 -14.51 31.29
CA ARG A 478 -19.87 -15.69 32.11
C ARG A 478 -21.00 -15.99 33.08
N ARG A 479 -21.47 -14.99 33.81
CA ARG A 479 -22.62 -15.16 34.74
C ARG A 479 -23.87 -15.69 34.02
N LYS A 480 -24.24 -15.13 32.87
CA LYS A 480 -25.39 -15.64 32.08
C LYS A 480 -25.19 -17.09 31.67
N HIS A 481 -24.00 -17.45 31.19
CA HIS A 481 -23.70 -18.82 30.78
C HIS A 481 -23.75 -19.80 31.97
N ASP A 482 -23.26 -19.40 33.15
CA ASP A 482 -23.31 -20.25 34.36
C ASP A 482 -24.74 -20.44 34.83
N ILE A 483 -25.59 -19.42 34.77
CA ILE A 483 -27.03 -19.53 35.05
C ILE A 483 -27.74 -20.48 34.08
N GLU A 484 -27.52 -20.31 32.77
CA GLU A 484 -28.08 -21.21 31.75
C GLU A 484 -27.62 -22.67 31.92
N LYS A 485 -26.38 -22.89 32.34
CA LYS A 485 -25.88 -24.24 32.69
C LYS A 485 -26.58 -24.83 33.91
N GLN A 486 -26.80 -24.04 34.95
CA GLN A 486 -27.52 -24.48 36.15
C GLN A 486 -28.97 -24.83 35.81
N GLU A 487 -29.69 -23.97 35.09
CA GLU A 487 -31.06 -24.23 34.66
C GLU A 487 -31.20 -25.50 33.76
N LYS A 488 -30.21 -25.73 32.89
CA LYS A 488 -30.18 -26.99 32.11
C LYS A 488 -29.92 -28.22 32.96
N ALA A 489 -29.03 -28.13 33.94
CA ALA A 489 -28.73 -29.21 34.84
C ALA A 489 -29.94 -29.56 35.71
N GLU A 490 -30.67 -28.57 36.24
CA GLU A 490 -31.91 -28.77 37.00
C GLU A 490 -33.02 -29.44 36.13
N LYS A 491 -33.16 -29.02 34.87
CA LYS A 491 -34.15 -29.63 33.95
C LYS A 491 -33.81 -31.09 33.57
N ILE A 492 -32.57 -31.52 33.66
CA ILE A 492 -32.15 -32.90 33.36
C ILE A 492 -32.31 -33.80 34.63
N SER A 493 -32.33 -33.19 35.84
CA SER A 493 -32.47 -33.90 37.09
C SER A 493 -33.93 -34.06 37.55
N LEU A 494 -34.87 -33.45 36.89
CA LEU A 494 -36.33 -33.65 37.01
C LEU A 494 -36.85 -34.62 35.91
#